data_72988d3ee8efb9990a0438d9803bd584
#
_entry.id   72988d3ee8efb9990a0438d9803bd584
#
_cell.length_a   1.000
_cell.length_b   1.000
_cell.length_c   1.000
_cell.angle_alpha   90.00
_cell.angle_beta   90.00
_cell.angle_gamma   90.00
#
_symmetry.space_group_name_H-M   'P 1'
#
loop_
_entity.id
_entity.type
_entity.pdbx_description
1 polymer ?
#
loop_
_entity_poly.entity_id
_entity_poly.type
_entity_poly.pdbx_seq_one_letter_code
_entity_poly.pdbx_strand_id
1 'polypeptide(L)'
;EKVDPPDVPRDDHVDETRLHADDAEALLEYYRNNADDRVRYSRDHALLALAWYTGARLGGLRSLDIEDYNQDEEYIQFTHTPDQDTPLKNGRDGERIVGLPSHICDILDGYIANERHEVYDDYGREPLLASQLGRVSKNGLRAWMYLATVPCLHSDCPHGNERPTCDFVDYSEASKCPSSRSPHQVRTGSITWQLNRGVPPQVVADRVNTSVRVIKRHYDQPTKLEEMRERRQDHLDSLDFEDEGGDGE
;
A
#
# COMPACT_ATOMS: atom_id res chain seq x y z
N GLU A 1 11.64 -40.36 -0.72
CA GLU A 1 12.64 -39.61 -1.50
C GLU A 1 12.30 -38.10 -1.36
N LYS A 2 13.18 -37.34 -0.71
CA LYS A 2 13.07 -35.89 -0.66
C LYS A 2 13.55 -35.38 -2.00
N VAL A 3 12.66 -34.80 -2.79
CA VAL A 3 13.03 -34.09 -4.00
C VAL A 3 13.59 -32.76 -3.55
N ASP A 4 14.87 -32.52 -3.76
CA ASP A 4 15.46 -31.21 -3.56
C ASP A 4 14.84 -30.22 -4.59
N PRO A 5 14.40 -29.03 -4.16
CA PRO A 5 13.90 -28.04 -5.10
C PRO A 5 15.02 -27.63 -6.07
N PRO A 6 14.68 -27.31 -7.33
CA PRO A 6 15.68 -26.87 -8.30
C PRO A 6 16.41 -25.62 -7.80
N ASP A 7 17.71 -25.57 -8.02
CA ASP A 7 18.55 -24.41 -7.71
C ASP A 7 18.24 -23.31 -8.76
N VAL A 8 17.36 -22.39 -8.40
CA VAL A 8 16.96 -21.26 -9.29
C VAL A 8 17.93 -20.12 -9.04
N PRO A 9 18.54 -19.52 -10.08
CA PRO A 9 19.44 -18.39 -9.95
C PRO A 9 18.79 -17.26 -9.13
N ARG A 10 19.56 -16.57 -8.28
CA ARG A 10 19.04 -15.58 -7.32
C ARG A 10 18.33 -14.39 -7.97
N ASP A 11 18.67 -14.09 -9.23
CA ASP A 11 18.08 -12.99 -9.99
C ASP A 11 16.67 -13.33 -10.51
N ASP A 12 16.32 -14.61 -10.64
CA ASP A 12 15.01 -15.06 -11.11
C ASP A 12 13.94 -15.10 -10.00
N HIS A 13 14.28 -14.73 -8.76
CA HIS A 13 13.37 -14.78 -7.61
C HIS A 13 12.73 -13.43 -7.25
N VAL A 14 13.08 -12.36 -7.95
CA VAL A 14 12.53 -11.03 -7.67
C VAL A 14 11.38 -10.75 -8.65
N ASP A 15 10.16 -10.80 -8.16
CA ASP A 15 9.00 -10.30 -8.90
C ASP A 15 9.08 -8.76 -8.96
N GLU A 16 9.46 -8.24 -10.12
CA GLU A 16 9.59 -6.80 -10.38
C GLU A 16 8.23 -6.10 -10.53
N THR A 17 7.14 -6.88 -10.56
CA THR A 17 5.79 -6.34 -10.68
C THR A 17 5.41 -5.59 -9.40
N ARG A 18 5.06 -4.32 -9.53
CA ARG A 18 4.59 -3.48 -8.43
C ARG A 18 3.46 -2.56 -8.88
N LEU A 19 2.76 -1.97 -7.93
CA LEU A 19 1.94 -0.79 -8.20
C LEU A 19 2.88 0.40 -8.36
N HIS A 20 2.91 1.01 -9.53
CA HIS A 20 3.71 2.22 -9.77
C HIS A 20 3.08 3.43 -9.08
N ALA A 21 3.91 4.44 -8.77
CA ALA A 21 3.45 5.63 -8.06
C ALA A 21 2.36 6.38 -8.82
N ASP A 22 2.52 6.55 -10.13
CA ASP A 22 1.53 7.23 -10.99
C ASP A 22 0.19 6.49 -10.99
N ASP A 23 0.20 5.15 -11.06
CA ASP A 23 -1.02 4.33 -10.99
C ASP A 23 -1.68 4.43 -9.61
N ALA A 24 -0.88 4.43 -8.53
CA ALA A 24 -1.38 4.56 -7.16
C ALA A 24 -2.00 5.94 -6.94
N GLU A 25 -1.36 7.00 -7.42
CA GLU A 25 -1.87 8.36 -7.35
C GLU A 25 -3.18 8.50 -8.13
N ALA A 26 -3.24 8.01 -9.37
CA ALA A 26 -4.44 8.03 -10.20
C ALA A 26 -5.62 7.27 -9.54
N LEU A 27 -5.35 6.11 -8.93
CA LEU A 27 -6.36 5.34 -8.19
C LEU A 27 -6.86 6.10 -6.94
N LEU A 28 -5.94 6.63 -6.13
CA LEU A 28 -6.30 7.39 -4.93
C LEU A 28 -7.05 8.68 -5.28
N GLU A 29 -6.68 9.35 -6.37
CA GLU A 29 -7.41 10.52 -6.89
C GLU A 29 -8.81 10.16 -7.40
N TYR A 30 -8.95 9.03 -8.11
CA TYR A 30 -10.25 8.54 -8.55
C TYR A 30 -11.21 8.38 -7.35
N TYR A 31 -10.77 7.73 -6.29
CA TYR A 31 -11.60 7.57 -5.09
C TYR A 31 -11.89 8.91 -4.42
N ARG A 32 -10.87 9.71 -4.15
CA ARG A 32 -10.97 10.99 -3.42
C ARG A 32 -11.86 12.00 -4.13
N ASN A 33 -11.74 12.11 -5.44
CA ASN A 33 -12.47 13.08 -6.25
C ASN A 33 -13.84 12.59 -6.72
N ASN A 34 -14.25 11.38 -6.33
CA ASN A 34 -15.55 10.83 -6.70
C ASN A 34 -16.68 11.62 -6.03
N ALA A 35 -17.71 11.96 -6.80
CA ALA A 35 -18.87 12.67 -6.30
C ALA A 35 -19.81 11.79 -5.44
N ASP A 36 -19.74 10.47 -5.61
CA ASP A 36 -20.49 9.51 -4.77
C ASP A 36 -19.66 9.18 -3.52
N ASP A 37 -20.16 9.59 -2.35
CA ASP A 37 -19.52 9.33 -1.06
C ASP A 37 -19.34 7.84 -0.77
N ARG A 38 -20.17 6.96 -1.33
CA ARG A 38 -20.02 5.51 -1.25
C ARG A 38 -18.77 5.00 -1.96
N VAL A 39 -18.27 5.73 -2.96
CA VAL A 39 -17.00 5.45 -3.65
C VAL A 39 -15.85 6.13 -2.91
N ARG A 40 -16.04 7.43 -2.57
CA ARG A 40 -15.03 8.25 -1.88
C ARG A 40 -14.62 7.67 -0.54
N TYR A 41 -15.58 7.23 0.26
CA TYR A 41 -15.35 6.67 1.59
C TYR A 41 -15.46 5.15 1.62
N SER A 42 -15.23 4.52 0.46
CA SER A 42 -15.31 3.07 0.33
C SER A 42 -14.21 2.35 1.09
N ARG A 43 -14.51 1.13 1.48
CA ARG A 43 -13.54 0.17 2.02
C ARG A 43 -12.31 0.04 1.12
N ASP A 44 -12.49 0.03 -0.20
CA ASP A 44 -11.40 -0.16 -1.17
C ASP A 44 -10.47 1.06 -1.17
N HIS A 45 -11.02 2.29 -1.02
CA HIS A 45 -10.24 3.50 -0.84
C HIS A 45 -9.45 3.47 0.46
N ALA A 46 -10.10 3.19 1.59
CA ALA A 46 -9.45 3.11 2.89
C ALA A 46 -8.34 2.04 2.92
N LEU A 47 -8.60 0.86 2.34
CA LEU A 47 -7.62 -0.22 2.25
C LEU A 47 -6.41 0.17 1.40
N LEU A 48 -6.63 0.75 0.21
CA LEU A 48 -5.53 1.17 -0.66
C LEU A 48 -4.71 2.29 -0.02
N ALA A 49 -5.36 3.29 0.57
CA ALA A 49 -4.71 4.39 1.27
C ALA A 49 -3.84 3.89 2.43
N LEU A 50 -4.39 3.05 3.32
CA LEU A 50 -3.62 2.45 4.41
C LEU A 50 -2.43 1.63 3.89
N ALA A 51 -2.64 0.77 2.90
CA ALA A 51 -1.59 -0.07 2.35
C ALA A 51 -0.47 0.75 1.71
N TRP A 52 -0.82 1.82 0.98
CA TRP A 52 0.13 2.68 0.28
C TRP A 52 0.95 3.53 1.25
N TYR A 53 0.30 4.21 2.18
CA TYR A 53 0.99 5.15 3.08
C TYR A 53 1.72 4.47 4.23
N THR A 54 1.29 3.27 4.66
CA THR A 54 1.99 2.53 5.72
C THR A 54 3.00 1.51 5.18
N GLY A 55 2.85 1.06 3.93
CA GLY A 55 3.60 -0.06 3.38
C GLY A 55 3.43 -1.36 4.19
N ALA A 56 2.34 -1.50 4.94
CA ALA A 56 2.13 -2.63 5.83
C ALA A 56 1.95 -3.95 5.07
N ARG A 57 2.35 -5.06 5.70
CA ARG A 57 2.02 -6.40 5.18
C ARG A 57 0.54 -6.70 5.35
N LEU A 58 0.00 -7.57 4.50
CA LEU A 58 -1.40 -8.00 4.56
C LEU A 58 -1.85 -8.40 5.98
N GLY A 59 -1.01 -9.14 6.70
CA GLY A 59 -1.31 -9.53 8.09
C GLY A 59 -1.40 -8.34 9.05
N GLY A 60 -0.58 -7.31 8.85
CA GLY A 60 -0.66 -6.07 9.62
C GLY A 60 -1.92 -5.28 9.30
N LEU A 61 -2.29 -5.13 8.02
CA LEU A 61 -3.56 -4.46 7.65
C LEU A 61 -4.77 -5.19 8.24
N ARG A 62 -4.74 -6.53 8.24
CA ARG A 62 -5.81 -7.35 8.83
C ARG A 62 -5.88 -7.26 10.35
N SER A 63 -4.76 -7.02 11.03
CA SER A 63 -4.71 -6.98 12.50
C SER A 63 -5.35 -5.73 13.09
N LEU A 64 -5.49 -4.67 12.30
CA LEU A 64 -5.95 -3.37 12.78
C LEU A 64 -7.38 -3.42 13.31
N ASP A 65 -7.55 -2.82 14.47
CA ASP A 65 -8.83 -2.54 15.11
C ASP A 65 -9.10 -1.03 15.11
N ILE A 66 -10.32 -0.63 15.44
CA ILE A 66 -10.68 0.79 15.56
C ILE A 66 -9.78 1.48 16.61
N GLU A 67 -9.49 0.81 17.74
CA GLU A 67 -8.64 1.34 18.81
C GLU A 67 -7.17 1.53 18.41
N ASP A 68 -6.71 0.86 17.34
CA ASP A 68 -5.36 1.02 16.79
C ASP A 68 -5.21 2.31 15.96
N TYR A 69 -6.30 2.98 15.62
CA TYR A 69 -6.32 4.24 14.90
C TYR A 69 -6.54 5.42 15.85
N ASN A 70 -5.60 6.34 15.90
CA ASN A 70 -5.72 7.57 16.66
C ASN A 70 -5.86 8.76 15.69
N GLN A 71 -7.07 9.28 15.59
CA GLN A 71 -7.42 10.40 14.74
C GLN A 71 -6.75 11.70 15.21
N ASP A 72 -6.75 11.95 16.52
CA ASP A 72 -6.26 13.22 17.11
C ASP A 72 -4.74 13.39 16.92
N GLU A 73 -3.99 12.29 17.03
CA GLU A 73 -2.53 12.27 16.87
C GLU A 73 -2.09 11.75 15.49
N GLU A 74 -3.03 11.47 14.59
CA GLU A 74 -2.81 11.10 13.20
C GLU A 74 -1.85 9.90 13.03
N TYR A 75 -2.12 8.79 13.71
CA TYR A 75 -1.32 7.58 13.57
C TYR A 75 -2.15 6.30 13.57
N ILE A 76 -1.50 5.22 13.13
CA ILE A 76 -1.98 3.87 13.29
C ILE A 76 -0.94 3.02 14.04
N GLN A 77 -1.41 2.17 14.95
CA GLN A 77 -0.57 1.27 15.74
C GLN A 77 -0.73 -0.17 15.25
N PHE A 78 0.37 -0.88 15.11
CA PHE A 78 0.37 -2.31 14.80
C PHE A 78 0.76 -3.10 16.03
N THR A 79 -0.14 -3.94 16.51
CA THR A 79 0.01 -4.75 17.72
C THR A 79 0.03 -6.25 17.40
N HIS A 80 0.90 -7.00 18.07
CA HIS A 80 1.03 -8.46 17.87
C HIS A 80 0.16 -9.23 18.84
N THR A 81 -0.95 -9.78 18.36
CA THR A 81 -1.96 -10.49 19.19
C THR A 81 -2.22 -11.89 18.64
N PRO A 82 -1.26 -12.83 18.77
CA PRO A 82 -1.38 -14.18 18.21
C PRO A 82 -2.52 -14.99 18.82
N ASP A 83 -2.80 -14.80 20.11
CA ASP A 83 -3.86 -15.49 20.83
C ASP A 83 -5.28 -15.05 20.37
N GLN A 84 -5.35 -13.98 19.58
CA GLN A 84 -6.57 -13.43 19.01
C GLN A 84 -6.54 -13.42 17.46
N ASP A 85 -5.84 -14.37 16.86
CA ASP A 85 -5.73 -14.58 15.40
C ASP A 85 -5.18 -13.36 14.60
N THR A 86 -4.46 -12.47 15.24
CA THR A 86 -3.82 -11.33 14.58
C THR A 86 -2.29 -11.25 14.83
N PRO A 87 -1.54 -12.33 14.50
CA PRO A 87 -0.09 -12.31 14.64
C PRO A 87 0.55 -11.42 13.58
N LEU A 88 1.51 -10.59 13.98
CA LEU A 88 2.42 -9.93 13.06
C LEU A 88 3.52 -10.90 12.59
N LYS A 89 4.03 -10.72 11.36
CA LYS A 89 5.03 -11.64 10.78
C LYS A 89 6.30 -11.78 11.63
N ASN A 90 6.73 -10.68 12.24
CA ASN A 90 7.95 -10.63 13.06
C ASN A 90 7.65 -10.67 14.58
N GLY A 91 6.46 -11.13 14.97
CA GLY A 91 6.06 -11.17 16.36
C GLY A 91 6.03 -9.76 16.98
N ARG A 92 6.48 -9.64 18.22
CA ARG A 92 6.55 -8.34 18.93
C ARG A 92 7.52 -7.35 18.29
N ASP A 93 8.55 -7.81 17.60
CA ASP A 93 9.44 -6.92 16.83
C ASP A 93 8.72 -6.26 15.65
N GLY A 94 7.49 -6.68 15.37
CA GLY A 94 6.62 -6.09 14.37
C GLY A 94 5.73 -4.95 14.86
N GLU A 95 5.67 -4.76 16.19
CA GLU A 95 4.87 -3.70 16.81
C GLU A 95 5.48 -2.34 16.52
N ARG A 96 4.65 -1.38 16.15
CA ARG A 96 5.08 -0.04 15.78
C ARG A 96 3.92 0.93 15.63
N ILE A 97 4.22 2.20 15.74
CA ILE A 97 3.33 3.30 15.39
C ILE A 97 3.78 3.89 14.05
N VAL A 98 2.83 4.17 13.17
CA VAL A 98 3.07 4.78 11.86
C VAL A 98 2.19 6.01 11.73
N GLY A 99 2.81 7.20 11.69
CA GLY A 99 2.10 8.46 11.44
C GLY A 99 1.48 8.48 10.06
N LEU A 100 0.29 9.04 9.97
CA LEU A 100 -0.50 9.21 8.75
C LEU A 100 -0.61 10.70 8.41
N PRO A 101 -0.58 11.09 7.14
CA PRO A 101 -0.98 12.45 6.75
C PRO A 101 -2.47 12.70 7.02
N SER A 102 -2.84 13.93 7.38
CA SER A 102 -4.22 14.32 7.73
C SER A 102 -5.26 13.89 6.67
N HIS A 103 -4.94 14.02 5.39
CA HIS A 103 -5.86 13.60 4.32
C HIS A 103 -6.12 12.08 4.27
N ILE A 104 -5.24 11.25 4.86
CA ILE A 104 -5.48 9.81 5.01
C ILE A 104 -6.37 9.56 6.21
N CYS A 105 -6.23 10.35 7.28
CA CYS A 105 -7.15 10.33 8.40
C CYS A 105 -8.57 10.68 7.94
N ASP A 106 -8.76 11.72 7.11
CA ASP A 106 -10.06 12.07 6.51
C ASP A 106 -10.71 10.89 5.76
N ILE A 107 -9.90 10.11 5.03
CA ILE A 107 -10.40 8.92 4.31
C ILE A 107 -10.87 7.85 5.31
N LEU A 108 -10.08 7.60 6.36
CA LEU A 108 -10.42 6.60 7.37
C LEU A 108 -11.67 7.00 8.16
N ASP A 109 -11.76 8.26 8.57
CA ASP A 109 -12.92 8.81 9.27
C ASP A 109 -14.18 8.68 8.43
N GLY A 110 -14.07 9.07 7.16
CA GLY A 110 -15.17 8.92 6.21
C GLY A 110 -15.58 7.46 6.00
N TYR A 111 -14.63 6.53 5.88
CA TYR A 111 -14.92 5.11 5.78
C TYR A 111 -15.60 4.56 7.06
N ILE A 112 -15.07 4.91 8.23
CA ILE A 112 -15.62 4.48 9.53
C ILE A 112 -17.04 4.99 9.69
N ALA A 113 -17.30 6.24 9.32
CA ALA A 113 -18.62 6.87 9.49
C ALA A 113 -19.67 6.40 8.47
N ASN A 114 -19.28 6.00 7.25
CA ASN A 114 -20.23 5.80 6.14
C ASN A 114 -20.35 4.34 5.67
N GLU A 115 -19.27 3.55 5.63
CA GLU A 115 -19.31 2.22 5.00
C GLU A 115 -18.87 1.09 5.92
N ARG A 116 -18.04 1.38 6.92
CA ARG A 116 -17.57 0.34 7.82
C ARG A 116 -18.74 -0.34 8.54
N HIS A 117 -18.75 -1.68 8.52
CA HIS A 117 -19.74 -2.45 9.30
C HIS A 117 -19.38 -2.41 10.79
N GLU A 118 -20.35 -2.03 11.64
CA GLU A 118 -20.23 -2.11 13.10
C GLU A 118 -20.37 -3.56 13.56
N VAL A 119 -19.26 -4.27 13.52
CA VAL A 119 -19.18 -5.70 13.84
C VAL A 119 -17.99 -6.00 14.72
N TYR A 120 -18.10 -7.09 15.48
CA TYR A 120 -17.04 -7.62 16.32
C TYR A 120 -16.48 -8.91 15.70
N ASP A 121 -15.21 -9.17 15.96
CA ASP A 121 -14.61 -10.47 15.67
C ASP A 121 -14.91 -11.50 16.77
N ASP A 122 -14.42 -12.74 16.59
CA ASP A 122 -14.65 -13.85 17.53
C ASP A 122 -14.03 -13.58 18.92
N TYR A 123 -13.22 -12.55 19.07
CA TYR A 123 -12.58 -12.13 20.31
C TYR A 123 -13.17 -10.84 20.91
N GLY A 124 -14.27 -10.35 20.34
CA GLY A 124 -14.95 -9.14 20.80
C GLY A 124 -14.24 -7.84 20.45
N ARG A 125 -13.33 -7.83 19.46
CA ARG A 125 -12.65 -6.64 18.97
C ARG A 125 -13.36 -6.08 17.75
N GLU A 126 -13.22 -4.79 17.52
CA GLU A 126 -13.80 -4.08 16.38
C GLU A 126 -12.78 -3.91 15.26
N PRO A 127 -12.75 -4.80 14.23
CA PRO A 127 -11.77 -4.67 13.16
C PRO A 127 -11.96 -3.35 12.39
N LEU A 128 -10.86 -2.65 12.12
CA LEU A 128 -10.90 -1.44 11.28
C LEU A 128 -11.37 -1.78 9.86
N LEU A 129 -10.78 -2.80 9.24
CA LEU A 129 -11.19 -3.31 7.93
C LEU A 129 -12.17 -4.48 8.15
N ALA A 130 -13.46 -4.15 8.23
CA ALA A 130 -14.53 -5.08 8.59
C ALA A 130 -15.28 -5.60 7.38
N SER A 131 -15.65 -6.90 7.42
CA SER A 131 -16.69 -7.48 6.57
C SER A 131 -18.01 -7.53 7.32
N GLN A 132 -19.11 -7.86 6.64
CA GLN A 132 -20.41 -8.07 7.31
C GLN A 132 -20.39 -9.16 8.39
N LEU A 133 -19.39 -10.05 8.36
CA LEU A 133 -19.25 -11.18 9.28
C LEU A 133 -18.17 -10.97 10.35
N GLY A 134 -17.66 -9.74 10.50
CA GLY A 134 -16.57 -9.44 11.42
C GLY A 134 -15.24 -9.22 10.71
N ARG A 135 -14.14 -9.63 11.32
CA ARG A 135 -12.79 -9.48 10.77
C ARG A 135 -12.63 -10.22 9.45
N VAL A 136 -12.22 -9.49 8.41
CA VAL A 136 -12.02 -10.07 7.09
C VAL A 136 -10.93 -11.15 7.10
N SER A 137 -11.12 -12.22 6.34
CA SER A 137 -10.09 -13.23 6.14
C SER A 137 -8.91 -12.71 5.32
N LYS A 138 -7.74 -13.36 5.43
CA LYS A 138 -6.56 -13.01 4.59
C LYS A 138 -6.86 -13.09 3.09
N ASN A 139 -7.67 -14.06 2.67
CA ASN A 139 -8.06 -14.20 1.27
C ASN A 139 -9.05 -13.10 0.85
N GLY A 140 -9.99 -12.76 1.74
CA GLY A 140 -10.91 -11.65 1.52
C GLY A 140 -10.18 -10.32 1.35
N LEU A 141 -9.28 -10.00 2.27
CA LEU A 141 -8.49 -8.77 2.18
C LEU A 141 -7.60 -8.72 0.93
N ARG A 142 -7.09 -9.88 0.50
CA ARG A 142 -6.34 -9.98 -0.76
C ARG A 142 -7.23 -9.69 -1.97
N ALA A 143 -8.43 -10.25 -2.01
CA ALA A 143 -9.39 -10.00 -3.11
C ALA A 143 -9.80 -8.52 -3.14
N TRP A 144 -10.05 -7.90 -1.99
CA TRP A 144 -10.31 -6.46 -1.92
C TRP A 144 -9.18 -5.61 -2.48
N MET A 145 -7.92 -5.98 -2.19
CA MET A 145 -6.77 -5.26 -2.74
C MET A 145 -6.69 -5.37 -4.26
N TYR A 146 -6.97 -6.54 -4.83
CA TYR A 146 -7.03 -6.70 -6.28
C TYR A 146 -8.11 -5.82 -6.89
N LEU A 147 -9.31 -5.78 -6.31
CA LEU A 147 -10.41 -4.92 -6.76
C LEU A 147 -10.08 -3.43 -6.64
N ALA A 148 -9.44 -3.04 -5.54
CA ALA A 148 -9.04 -1.65 -5.29
C ALA A 148 -7.96 -1.13 -6.25
N THR A 149 -7.27 -2.03 -6.96
CA THR A 149 -6.12 -1.67 -7.81
C THR A 149 -6.33 -1.94 -9.30
N VAL A 150 -7.55 -2.27 -9.75
CA VAL A 150 -7.82 -2.43 -11.18
C VAL A 150 -7.77 -1.08 -11.90
N PRO A 151 -6.97 -0.92 -12.98
CA PRO A 151 -6.80 0.37 -13.65
C PRO A 151 -8.08 0.90 -14.32
N CYS A 152 -9.01 0.01 -14.68
CA CYS A 152 -10.30 0.40 -15.28
C CYS A 152 -11.26 1.12 -14.29
N LEU A 153 -10.80 1.47 -13.08
CA LEU A 153 -11.49 2.41 -12.20
C LEU A 153 -11.34 3.84 -12.70
N HIS A 154 -10.14 4.23 -13.14
CA HIS A 154 -9.80 5.62 -13.48
C HIS A 154 -9.47 5.83 -14.97
N SER A 155 -9.33 4.74 -15.76
CA SER A 155 -8.94 4.81 -17.16
C SER A 155 -9.64 3.72 -18.00
N ASP A 156 -9.45 3.75 -19.30
CA ASP A 156 -9.84 2.64 -20.16
C ASP A 156 -9.06 1.38 -19.80
N CYS A 157 -9.71 0.22 -19.99
CA CYS A 157 -9.08 -1.05 -19.68
C CYS A 157 -7.89 -1.31 -20.64
N PRO A 158 -6.65 -1.50 -20.13
CA PRO A 158 -5.48 -1.76 -20.96
C PRO A 158 -5.56 -3.09 -21.74
N HIS A 159 -6.53 -3.95 -21.39
CA HIS A 159 -6.79 -5.24 -22.05
C HIS A 159 -7.96 -5.18 -23.02
N GLY A 160 -8.54 -3.99 -23.28
CA GLY A 160 -9.65 -3.80 -24.20
C GLY A 160 -10.99 -4.38 -23.71
N ASN A 161 -11.12 -4.71 -22.43
CA ASN A 161 -12.37 -5.16 -21.83
C ASN A 161 -13.22 -3.97 -21.36
N GLU A 162 -14.53 -4.10 -21.49
CA GLU A 162 -15.47 -3.17 -20.87
C GLU A 162 -15.76 -3.58 -19.43
N ARG A 163 -15.58 -2.67 -18.47
CA ARG A 163 -15.73 -2.95 -17.03
C ARG A 163 -17.08 -3.61 -16.67
N PRO A 164 -18.25 -3.20 -17.20
CA PRO A 164 -19.54 -3.81 -16.85
C PRO A 164 -19.68 -5.28 -17.22
N THR A 165 -18.88 -5.77 -18.17
CA THR A 165 -18.93 -7.14 -18.71
C THR A 165 -17.66 -7.93 -18.44
N CYS A 166 -16.70 -7.35 -17.71
CA CYS A 166 -15.42 -7.98 -17.43
C CYS A 166 -15.52 -8.91 -16.21
N ASP A 167 -15.23 -10.19 -16.37
CA ASP A 167 -15.25 -11.19 -15.29
C ASP A 167 -14.28 -10.83 -14.15
N PHE A 168 -13.20 -10.09 -14.44
CA PHE A 168 -12.16 -9.75 -13.45
C PHE A 168 -12.56 -8.65 -12.46
N VAL A 169 -13.74 -8.05 -12.62
CA VAL A 169 -14.31 -7.15 -11.59
C VAL A 169 -15.14 -7.92 -10.55
N ASP A 170 -15.33 -9.22 -10.74
CA ASP A 170 -15.92 -10.07 -9.73
C ASP A 170 -14.91 -10.40 -8.63
N TYR A 171 -15.40 -10.48 -7.40
CA TYR A 171 -14.62 -10.77 -6.19
C TYR A 171 -13.76 -12.04 -6.31
N SER A 172 -14.30 -13.11 -6.91
CA SER A 172 -13.61 -14.40 -7.07
C SER A 172 -12.53 -14.38 -8.16
N GLU A 173 -12.63 -13.46 -9.11
CA GLU A 173 -11.83 -13.43 -10.34
C GLU A 173 -10.83 -12.26 -10.38
N ALA A 174 -10.92 -11.32 -9.46
CA ALA A 174 -10.12 -10.09 -9.43
C ALA A 174 -8.61 -10.32 -9.51
N SER A 175 -8.11 -11.42 -8.94
CA SER A 175 -6.71 -11.79 -8.99
C SER A 175 -6.21 -12.24 -10.37
N LYS A 176 -7.12 -12.50 -11.30
CA LYS A 176 -6.80 -12.92 -12.68
C LYS A 176 -6.64 -11.73 -13.62
N CYS A 177 -7.02 -10.51 -13.22
CA CYS A 177 -6.74 -9.31 -14.00
C CYS A 177 -5.23 -9.06 -14.03
N PRO A 178 -4.58 -9.04 -15.20
CA PRO A 178 -3.11 -8.89 -15.28
C PRO A 178 -2.61 -7.54 -14.77
N SER A 179 -3.49 -6.53 -14.72
CA SER A 179 -3.15 -5.17 -14.27
C SER A 179 -3.59 -4.85 -12.84
N SER A 180 -4.34 -5.74 -12.16
CA SER A 180 -4.58 -5.61 -10.72
C SER A 180 -3.32 -5.97 -9.92
N ARG A 181 -3.22 -5.50 -8.68
CA ARG A 181 -2.02 -5.68 -7.87
C ARG A 181 -2.32 -6.38 -6.55
N SER A 182 -1.49 -7.36 -6.22
CA SER A 182 -1.53 -8.04 -4.93
C SER A 182 -1.09 -7.11 -3.80
N PRO A 183 -1.44 -7.40 -2.54
CA PRO A 183 -0.95 -6.62 -1.39
C PRO A 183 0.58 -6.53 -1.31
N HIS A 184 1.29 -7.54 -1.78
CA HIS A 184 2.75 -7.51 -1.82
C HIS A 184 3.29 -6.52 -2.87
N GLN A 185 2.67 -6.51 -4.04
CA GLN A 185 3.02 -5.58 -5.13
C GLN A 185 2.67 -4.13 -4.79
N VAL A 186 1.56 -3.89 -4.06
CA VAL A 186 1.24 -2.57 -3.50
C VAL A 186 2.30 -2.14 -2.47
N ARG A 187 2.69 -3.04 -1.55
CA ARG A 187 3.75 -2.77 -0.58
C ARG A 187 5.09 -2.48 -1.25
N THR A 188 5.47 -3.22 -2.29
CA THR A 188 6.71 -2.96 -3.05
C THR A 188 6.69 -1.57 -3.67
N GLY A 189 5.58 -1.19 -4.31
CA GLY A 189 5.40 0.16 -4.87
C GLY A 189 5.49 1.25 -3.80
N SER A 190 4.78 1.07 -2.68
CA SER A 190 4.81 1.98 -1.53
C SER A 190 6.23 2.23 -1.01
N ILE A 191 7.02 1.16 -0.82
CA ILE A 191 8.41 1.28 -0.33
C ILE A 191 9.27 2.04 -1.33
N THR A 192 9.19 1.69 -2.62
CA THR A 192 9.93 2.38 -3.68
C THR A 192 9.54 3.86 -3.75
N TRP A 193 8.23 4.16 -3.67
CA TRP A 193 7.72 5.54 -3.67
C TRP A 193 8.23 6.35 -2.48
N GLN A 194 8.22 5.80 -1.26
CA GLN A 194 8.74 6.50 -0.07
C GLN A 194 10.23 6.82 -0.23
N LEU A 195 11.03 5.88 -0.76
CA LEU A 195 12.44 6.11 -1.03
C LEU A 195 12.67 7.17 -2.12
N ASN A 196 11.87 7.16 -3.18
CA ASN A 196 11.92 8.15 -4.26
C ASN A 196 11.56 9.56 -3.75
N ARG A 197 10.66 9.66 -2.77
CA ARG A 197 10.33 10.92 -2.06
C ARG A 197 11.43 11.36 -1.07
N GLY A 198 12.57 10.71 -1.04
CA GLY A 198 13.71 11.06 -0.20
C GLY A 198 13.57 10.64 1.27
N VAL A 199 12.58 9.82 1.62
CA VAL A 199 12.49 9.29 2.99
C VAL A 199 13.70 8.39 3.26
N PRO A 200 14.47 8.64 4.33
CA PRO A 200 15.67 7.85 4.61
C PRO A 200 15.36 6.34 4.70
N PRO A 201 16.19 5.47 4.12
CA PRO A 201 15.93 4.02 4.10
C PRO A 201 15.71 3.40 5.49
N GLN A 202 16.34 3.95 6.54
CA GLN A 202 16.12 3.48 7.90
C GLN A 202 14.71 3.80 8.37
N VAL A 203 14.22 5.01 8.10
CA VAL A 203 12.85 5.44 8.46
C VAL A 203 11.82 4.57 7.71
N VAL A 204 12.03 4.33 6.42
CA VAL A 204 11.17 3.42 5.64
C VAL A 204 11.20 2.02 6.24
N ALA A 205 12.39 1.50 6.59
CA ALA A 205 12.55 0.18 7.19
C ALA A 205 11.73 0.01 8.47
N ASP A 206 11.78 1.00 9.34
CA ASP A 206 11.05 1.03 10.63
C ASP A 206 9.53 1.12 10.38
N ARG A 207 9.08 2.03 9.50
CA ARG A 207 7.66 2.18 9.13
C ARG A 207 7.04 0.88 8.60
N VAL A 208 7.75 0.20 7.70
CA VAL A 208 7.23 -1.02 7.03
C VAL A 208 7.59 -2.31 7.75
N ASN A 209 8.31 -2.22 8.87
CA ASN A 209 8.82 -3.36 9.66
C ASN A 209 9.63 -4.34 8.81
N THR A 210 10.81 -3.89 8.36
CA THR A 210 11.79 -4.71 7.65
C THR A 210 13.20 -4.14 7.88
N SER A 211 14.24 -4.78 7.37
CA SER A 211 15.58 -4.21 7.44
C SER A 211 15.95 -3.45 6.17
N VAL A 212 16.83 -2.46 6.30
CA VAL A 212 17.40 -1.72 5.15
C VAL A 212 18.03 -2.69 4.13
N ARG A 213 18.67 -3.76 4.61
CA ARG A 213 19.24 -4.80 3.74
C ARG A 213 18.18 -5.48 2.88
N VAL A 214 17.01 -5.78 3.48
CA VAL A 214 15.89 -6.39 2.77
C VAL A 214 15.26 -5.40 1.80
N ILE A 215 15.14 -4.12 2.19
CA ILE A 215 14.66 -3.05 1.30
C ILE A 215 15.53 -3.01 0.04
N LYS A 216 16.84 -2.81 0.20
CA LYS A 216 17.79 -2.70 -0.93
C LYS A 216 17.81 -3.94 -1.83
N ARG A 217 17.49 -5.11 -1.29
CA ARG A 217 17.53 -6.37 -2.04
C ARG A 217 16.24 -6.68 -2.79
N HIS A 218 15.07 -6.33 -2.21
CA HIS A 218 13.78 -6.87 -2.68
C HIS A 218 12.71 -5.81 -2.96
N TYR A 219 12.88 -4.60 -2.47
CA TYR A 219 11.85 -3.57 -2.55
C TYR A 219 12.33 -2.28 -3.21
N ASP A 220 13.61 -2.00 -3.16
CA ASP A 220 14.19 -0.81 -3.78
C ASP A 220 14.44 -1.09 -5.28
N GLN A 221 13.39 -0.93 -6.05
CA GLN A 221 13.33 -1.27 -7.48
C GLN A 221 12.95 -0.07 -8.34
N PRO A 222 13.66 1.08 -8.23
CA PRO A 222 13.42 2.18 -9.14
C PRO A 222 13.86 1.78 -10.55
N THR A 223 13.13 2.22 -11.56
CA THR A 223 13.67 2.23 -12.90
C THR A 223 14.88 3.17 -12.95
N LYS A 224 15.79 2.99 -13.91
CA LYS A 224 16.94 3.91 -14.08
C LYS A 224 16.49 5.36 -14.30
N LEU A 225 15.33 5.55 -14.91
CA LEU A 225 14.75 6.86 -15.15
C LEU A 225 14.19 7.49 -13.87
N GLU A 226 13.45 6.71 -13.05
CA GLU A 226 12.98 7.14 -11.73
C GLU A 226 14.17 7.48 -10.82
N GLU A 227 15.21 6.64 -10.81
CA GLU A 227 16.42 6.89 -10.02
C GLU A 227 17.09 8.21 -10.41
N MET A 228 17.16 8.52 -11.70
CA MET A 228 17.72 9.76 -12.19
C MET A 228 16.82 10.97 -11.83
N ARG A 229 15.53 10.90 -12.12
CA ARG A 229 14.61 12.04 -11.99
C ARG A 229 14.24 12.34 -10.54
N GLU A 230 14.00 11.30 -9.74
CA GLU A 230 13.42 11.47 -8.40
C GLU A 230 14.47 11.44 -7.29
N ARG A 231 15.63 10.82 -7.53
CA ARG A 231 16.68 10.67 -6.49
C ARG A 231 17.94 11.47 -6.74
N ARG A 232 18.20 11.89 -7.97
CA ARG A 232 19.44 12.55 -8.36
C ARG A 232 19.24 13.96 -8.88
N GLN A 233 18.02 14.38 -9.19
CA GLN A 233 17.73 15.70 -9.76
C GLN A 233 18.23 16.82 -8.84
N ASP A 234 17.92 16.77 -7.55
CA ASP A 234 18.36 17.77 -6.57
C ASP A 234 19.88 17.91 -6.49
N HIS A 235 20.60 16.82 -6.83
CA HIS A 235 22.06 16.85 -6.89
C HIS A 235 22.59 17.44 -8.20
N LEU A 236 21.82 17.39 -9.28
CA LEU A 236 22.18 18.01 -10.56
C LEU A 236 22.13 19.52 -10.46
N ASP A 237 21.16 20.07 -9.77
CA ASP A 237 21.03 21.51 -9.54
C ASP A 237 22.26 22.08 -8.81
N SER A 238 22.93 21.27 -7.98
CA SER A 238 24.18 21.64 -7.32
C SER A 238 25.41 21.59 -8.24
N LEU A 239 25.27 21.06 -9.46
CA LEU A 239 26.33 21.02 -10.47
C LEU A 239 26.17 22.11 -11.54
N ASP A 240 25.05 22.85 -11.52
CA ASP A 240 24.94 24.05 -12.35
C ASP A 240 25.90 25.11 -11.84
N PHE A 241 26.81 25.51 -12.68
CA PHE A 241 27.58 26.73 -12.46
C PHE A 241 26.62 27.88 -12.72
N GLU A 242 25.98 28.41 -11.66
CA GLU A 242 25.39 29.73 -11.78
C GLU A 242 26.51 30.66 -12.25
N ASP A 243 26.32 31.27 -13.42
CA ASP A 243 27.14 32.39 -13.87
C ASP A 243 27.00 33.44 -12.74
N GLU A 244 28.01 33.56 -11.91
CA GLU A 244 28.29 34.76 -11.15
C GLU A 244 28.65 35.85 -12.17
N GLY A 245 27.64 36.17 -13.02
CA GLY A 245 27.63 37.27 -13.96
C GLY A 245 27.59 38.56 -13.18
N GLY A 246 28.73 39.10 -12.97
CA GLY A 246 29.07 40.34 -12.41
C GLY A 246 28.10 41.46 -12.65
N ASP A 247 27.57 42.00 -11.57
CA ASP A 247 27.25 43.40 -11.48
C ASP A 247 28.56 44.16 -11.33
N GLY A 248 29.11 44.55 -12.46
CA GLY A 248 30.21 45.46 -12.60
C GLY A 248 29.74 46.69 -13.36
N GLU A 249 29.67 47.81 -12.62
CA GLU A 249 29.53 49.20 -13.00
C GLU A 249 28.13 49.76 -13.13
#